data_6869152a82447fcab65a35d442da8f44
#
_entry.id   6869152a82447fcab65a35d442da8f44
#
_cell.length_a   1.000
_cell.length_b   1.000
_cell.length_c   1.000
_cell.angle_alpha   90.00
_cell.angle_beta   90.00
_cell.angle_gamma   90.00
#
_symmetry.space_group_name_H-M   'P 1'
#
loop_
_entity.id
_entity.type
_entity.pdbx_description
1 polymer ?
#
loop_
_entity_poly.entity_id
_entity_poly.type
_entity_poly.pdbx_seq_one_letter_code
_entity_poly.pdbx_strand_id
1 'polypeptide(L)'
;MNVAVGLGRLERDVTLATRFGHDHRGDAIASHTLASGVSLIDGAHNAPRTSSAKATLAADGSAEYDFDLVWDLGAQMVPRGGFFHVHTGSIGATLEPGASAVEAVLRREKALGASVSYDPNVRPIVMGRPSDVLEKIDALVSLSDIVKASDEDVSWLYPEKSLEEVTTRWLSLGVSLVVITQGVHGAQAKTGRETVVLPAAATTIADTIGAGDSFMSGMLSTLAHRSLLGTHASEALSAMTGEQLREVIAFALRCAAITVSRVGADPPRLADLG
;
A
#
# COMPACT_ATOMS: atom_id res chain seq x y z
N MET A 1 2.42 2.49 6.97
CA MET A 1 1.72 3.40 7.91
C MET A 1 0.58 4.15 7.22
N ASN A 2 0.82 4.96 6.19
CA ASN A 2 -0.19 5.84 5.58
C ASN A 2 -1.46 5.11 5.11
N VAL A 3 -1.34 3.91 4.51
CA VAL A 3 -2.52 3.10 4.14
C VAL A 3 -3.35 2.74 5.38
N ALA A 4 -2.71 2.35 6.49
CA ALA A 4 -3.41 2.06 7.73
C ALA A 4 -4.12 3.30 8.30
N VAL A 5 -3.45 4.45 8.29
CA VAL A 5 -4.04 5.74 8.71
C VAL A 5 -5.26 6.08 7.84
N GLY A 6 -5.13 5.94 6.51
CA GLY A 6 -6.26 6.18 5.60
C GLY A 6 -7.43 5.24 5.88
N LEU A 7 -7.18 3.96 6.08
CA LEU A 7 -8.23 2.98 6.43
C LEU A 7 -8.90 3.30 7.78
N GLY A 8 -8.12 3.63 8.82
CA GLY A 8 -8.68 4.01 10.12
C GLY A 8 -9.53 5.28 10.04
N ARG A 9 -9.12 6.28 9.25
CA ARG A 9 -9.91 7.50 9.00
C ARG A 9 -11.19 7.24 8.18
N LEU A 10 -11.20 6.14 7.41
CA LEU A 10 -12.39 5.62 6.74
C LEU A 10 -13.18 4.63 7.61
N GLU A 11 -12.95 4.65 8.92
CA GLU A 11 -13.66 3.88 9.95
C GLU A 11 -13.57 2.36 9.74
N ARG A 12 -12.43 1.88 9.20
CA ARG A 12 -12.13 0.45 9.15
C ARG A 12 -11.39 0.03 10.42
N ASP A 13 -11.69 -1.19 10.90
CA ASP A 13 -10.92 -1.82 11.98
C ASP A 13 -9.56 -2.24 11.44
N VAL A 14 -8.50 -1.59 11.91
CA VAL A 14 -7.14 -1.74 11.37
C VAL A 14 -6.14 -1.93 12.50
N THR A 15 -5.32 -2.95 12.36
CA THR A 15 -4.13 -3.15 13.19
C THR A 15 -2.86 -2.94 12.36
N LEU A 16 -2.01 -2.01 12.75
CA LEU A 16 -0.73 -1.76 12.11
C LEU A 16 0.38 -2.59 12.78
N ALA A 17 0.97 -3.51 12.00
CA ALA A 17 2.19 -4.21 12.38
C ALA A 17 3.40 -3.35 12.00
N THR A 18 4.06 -2.79 13.00
CA THR A 18 5.22 -1.90 12.84
C THR A 18 6.12 -1.94 14.06
N ARG A 19 7.33 -1.36 13.94
CA ARG A 19 8.24 -1.16 15.09
C ARG A 19 8.89 0.22 15.03
N PHE A 20 8.94 0.87 16.18
CA PHE A 20 9.63 2.15 16.40
C PHE A 20 10.11 2.24 17.85
N GLY A 21 11.04 3.15 18.13
CA GLY A 21 11.66 3.30 19.44
C GLY A 21 10.85 4.13 20.42
N HIS A 22 11.26 4.10 21.69
CA HIS A 22 10.80 5.01 22.75
C HIS A 22 11.54 6.34 22.64
N ASP A 23 11.25 7.11 21.59
CA ASP A 23 11.79 8.44 21.36
C ASP A 23 10.68 9.37 20.84
N HIS A 24 10.94 10.68 20.77
CA HIS A 24 9.93 11.67 20.38
C HIS A 24 9.30 11.40 19.01
N ARG A 25 10.03 10.75 18.08
CA ARG A 25 9.50 10.37 16.76
C ARG A 25 8.55 9.18 16.88
N GLY A 26 8.94 8.19 17.70
CA GLY A 26 8.08 7.03 18.00
C GLY A 26 6.78 7.47 18.69
N ASP A 27 6.85 8.39 19.63
CA ASP A 27 5.68 8.94 20.31
C ASP A 27 4.76 9.69 19.33
N ALA A 28 5.34 10.46 18.40
CA ALA A 28 4.59 11.15 17.35
C ALA A 28 3.91 10.15 16.39
N ILE A 29 4.60 9.08 15.99
CA ILE A 29 4.03 7.99 15.15
C ILE A 29 2.87 7.35 15.88
N ALA A 30 3.04 6.96 17.15
CA ALA A 30 1.99 6.33 17.94
C ALA A 30 0.76 7.23 18.08
N SER A 31 0.97 8.49 18.47
CA SER A 31 -0.09 9.51 18.60
C SER A 31 -0.88 9.68 17.30
N HIS A 32 -0.19 9.86 16.17
CA HIS A 32 -0.81 10.06 14.86
C HIS A 32 -1.62 8.85 14.44
N THR A 33 -1.09 7.65 14.65
CA THR A 33 -1.72 6.38 14.29
C THR A 33 -2.98 6.14 15.11
N LEU A 34 -2.87 6.26 16.44
CA LEU A 34 -4.00 6.09 17.36
C LEU A 34 -5.10 7.14 17.15
N ALA A 35 -4.73 8.42 16.93
CA ALA A 35 -5.69 9.48 16.63
C ALA A 35 -6.42 9.30 15.29
N SER A 36 -5.91 8.41 14.43
CA SER A 36 -6.54 8.03 13.17
C SER A 36 -7.40 6.76 13.30
N GLY A 37 -7.61 6.20 14.51
CA GLY A 37 -8.42 5.01 14.74
C GLY A 37 -7.73 3.70 14.41
N VAL A 38 -6.39 3.68 14.35
CA VAL A 38 -5.61 2.48 14.03
C VAL A 38 -5.00 1.89 15.30
N SER A 39 -5.18 0.61 15.53
CA SER A 39 -4.53 -0.14 16.60
C SER A 39 -3.09 -0.49 16.23
N LEU A 40 -2.23 -0.59 17.22
CA LEU A 40 -0.85 -1.07 17.05
C LEU A 40 -0.71 -2.48 17.59
N ILE A 41 0.16 -3.30 17.00
CA ILE A 41 0.51 -4.60 17.58
C ILE A 41 1.25 -4.41 18.90
N ASP A 42 1.19 -5.42 19.77
CA ASP A 42 2.00 -5.47 21.00
C ASP A 42 3.49 -5.40 20.66
N GLY A 43 4.22 -4.60 21.40
CA GLY A 43 5.66 -4.41 21.20
C GLY A 43 6.02 -3.50 20.01
N ALA A 44 5.08 -2.78 19.42
CA ALA A 44 5.36 -1.80 18.36
C ALA A 44 6.42 -0.76 18.77
N HIS A 45 6.46 -0.38 20.05
CA HIS A 45 7.43 0.58 20.62
C HIS A 45 8.81 -0.03 20.97
N ASN A 46 9.04 -1.30 20.74
CA ASN A 46 10.22 -2.01 21.27
C ASN A 46 11.40 -2.04 20.28
N ALA A 47 11.45 -1.17 19.28
CA ALA A 47 12.65 -1.02 18.46
C ALA A 47 13.75 -0.26 19.22
N PRO A 48 15.03 -0.49 18.93
CA PRO A 48 16.14 0.23 19.58
C PRO A 48 16.12 1.72 19.28
N ARG A 49 15.54 2.15 18.17
CA ARG A 49 15.31 3.53 17.76
C ARG A 49 14.23 3.61 16.68
N THR A 50 13.68 4.78 16.48
CA THR A 50 12.73 5.05 15.40
C THR A 50 13.50 5.30 14.10
N SER A 51 13.14 4.54 13.05
CA SER A 51 13.66 4.77 11.70
C SER A 51 13.36 6.18 11.21
N SER A 52 14.30 6.75 10.47
CA SER A 52 14.14 8.08 9.90
C SER A 52 14.68 8.18 8.49
N ALA A 53 14.06 9.05 7.71
CA ALA A 53 14.56 9.55 6.44
C ALA A 53 14.68 11.08 6.57
N LYS A 54 15.89 11.60 6.41
CA LYS A 54 16.15 13.04 6.47
C LYS A 54 16.44 13.54 5.06
N ALA A 55 15.61 14.44 4.56
CA ALA A 55 15.87 15.15 3.33
C ALA A 55 16.64 16.44 3.68
N THR A 56 17.77 16.67 3.03
CA THR A 56 18.54 17.92 3.09
C THR A 56 18.54 18.53 1.69
N LEU A 57 18.02 19.75 1.57
CA LEU A 57 18.04 20.47 0.29
C LEU A 57 19.45 21.03 0.06
N ALA A 58 20.04 20.65 -1.07
CA ALA A 58 21.28 21.21 -1.54
C ALA A 58 21.07 22.63 -2.12
N ALA A 59 22.14 23.38 -2.32
CA ALA A 59 22.07 24.75 -2.81
C ALA A 59 21.50 24.88 -4.24
N ASP A 60 21.53 23.81 -5.01
CA ASP A 60 20.93 23.69 -6.35
C ASP A 60 19.46 23.26 -6.36
N GLY A 61 18.87 23.08 -5.17
CA GLY A 61 17.48 22.63 -5.00
C GLY A 61 17.28 21.10 -5.06
N SER A 62 18.33 20.32 -5.29
CA SER A 62 18.27 18.86 -5.19
C SER A 62 18.13 18.40 -3.73
N ALA A 63 17.47 17.26 -3.51
CA ALA A 63 17.33 16.69 -2.19
C ALA A 63 18.31 15.51 -2.01
N GLU A 64 19.21 15.65 -1.03
CA GLU A 64 19.97 14.51 -0.49
C GLU A 64 19.17 13.83 0.61
N TYR A 65 19.07 12.50 0.55
CA TYR A 65 18.39 11.70 1.56
C TYR A 65 19.39 10.91 2.38
N ASP A 66 19.31 11.07 3.69
CA ASP A 66 20.00 10.23 4.66
C ASP A 66 18.98 9.30 5.33
N PHE A 67 19.18 8.00 5.19
CA PHE A 67 18.29 6.97 5.70
C PHE A 67 18.95 6.25 6.88
N ASP A 68 18.33 6.36 8.04
CA ASP A 68 18.63 5.53 9.21
C ASP A 68 17.46 4.56 9.44
N LEU A 69 17.54 3.37 8.87
CA LEU A 69 16.45 2.40 8.84
C LEU A 69 16.75 1.22 9.76
N VAL A 70 15.77 0.89 10.59
CA VAL A 70 15.70 -0.35 11.36
C VAL A 70 14.36 -1.00 11.06
N TRP A 71 14.39 -2.18 10.45
CA TRP A 71 13.21 -2.96 10.13
C TRP A 71 13.41 -4.42 10.50
N ASP A 72 13.05 -4.77 11.72
CA ASP A 72 13.28 -6.07 12.34
C ASP A 72 11.99 -6.68 12.91
N LEU A 73 10.86 -6.47 12.25
CA LEU A 73 9.59 -7.08 12.62
C LEU A 73 9.75 -8.61 12.68
N GLY A 74 9.43 -9.20 13.85
CA GLY A 74 9.36 -10.65 13.99
C GLY A 74 7.95 -11.15 13.63
N ALA A 75 7.86 -12.23 12.85
CA ALA A 75 6.55 -12.78 12.44
C ALA A 75 5.67 -13.17 13.65
N GLN A 76 6.28 -13.57 14.76
CA GLN A 76 5.61 -13.91 16.03
C GLN A 76 4.98 -12.71 16.72
N MET A 77 5.39 -11.49 16.39
CA MET A 77 4.81 -10.25 16.96
C MET A 77 3.43 -9.95 16.38
N VAL A 78 3.14 -10.46 15.17
CA VAL A 78 1.83 -10.28 14.56
C VAL A 78 0.89 -11.37 15.07
N PRO A 79 -0.25 -11.02 15.69
CA PRO A 79 -1.25 -12.00 16.15
C PRO A 79 -1.63 -12.98 15.03
N ARG A 80 -1.96 -14.22 15.41
CA ARG A 80 -2.38 -15.24 14.44
C ARG A 80 -3.89 -15.19 14.25
N GLY A 81 -4.30 -15.07 12.97
CA GLY A 81 -5.71 -15.12 12.60
C GLY A 81 -6.50 -13.89 13.03
N GLY A 82 -7.79 -13.91 12.76
CA GLY A 82 -8.68 -12.78 13.03
C GLY A 82 -8.64 -11.67 11.97
N PHE A 83 -7.76 -11.78 10.98
CA PHE A 83 -7.69 -10.84 9.87
C PHE A 83 -8.42 -11.42 8.66
N PHE A 84 -9.33 -10.65 8.09
CA PHE A 84 -9.96 -11.02 6.81
C PHE A 84 -9.15 -10.51 5.61
N HIS A 85 -8.23 -9.54 5.84
CA HIS A 85 -7.35 -8.98 4.82
C HIS A 85 -6.03 -8.52 5.42
N VAL A 86 -4.94 -8.71 4.70
CA VAL A 86 -3.60 -8.19 5.03
C VAL A 86 -3.04 -7.37 3.87
N HIS A 87 -2.47 -6.21 4.21
CA HIS A 87 -1.81 -5.34 3.24
C HIS A 87 -0.34 -5.15 3.58
N THR A 88 0.50 -5.17 2.56
CA THR A 88 1.92 -4.80 2.68
C THR A 88 2.40 -4.03 1.46
N GLY A 89 3.57 -3.38 1.59
CA GLY A 89 4.18 -2.68 0.47
C GLY A 89 5.48 -1.98 0.81
N SER A 90 6.07 -1.41 -0.23
CA SER A 90 7.28 -0.58 -0.19
C SER A 90 8.45 -1.29 0.51
N ILE A 91 9.31 -0.51 1.17
CA ILE A 91 10.50 -1.00 1.88
C ILE A 91 10.15 -2.00 2.99
N GLY A 92 8.96 -1.92 3.59
CA GLY A 92 8.51 -2.88 4.61
C GLY A 92 8.40 -4.31 4.09
N ALA A 93 8.21 -4.48 2.78
CA ALA A 93 8.12 -5.78 2.14
C ALA A 93 9.44 -6.27 1.51
N THR A 94 10.47 -5.40 1.44
CA THR A 94 11.74 -5.71 0.76
C THR A 94 12.97 -5.58 1.64
N LEU A 95 12.92 -4.76 2.70
CA LEU A 95 14.07 -4.51 3.58
C LEU A 95 14.21 -5.63 4.63
N GLU A 96 15.35 -6.32 4.59
CA GLU A 96 15.67 -7.37 5.59
C GLU A 96 16.13 -6.77 6.93
N PRO A 97 15.97 -7.51 8.05
CA PRO A 97 15.34 -8.85 8.19
C PRO A 97 13.80 -8.85 8.24
N GLY A 98 13.16 -7.69 8.34
CA GLY A 98 11.73 -7.57 8.51
C GLY A 98 10.92 -8.09 7.31
N ALA A 99 11.47 -7.97 6.10
CA ALA A 99 10.80 -8.44 4.88
C ALA A 99 10.51 -9.95 4.88
N SER A 100 11.45 -10.76 5.36
CA SER A 100 11.24 -12.21 5.53
C SER A 100 10.11 -12.50 6.53
N ALA A 101 10.02 -11.72 7.60
CA ALA A 101 8.93 -11.86 8.57
C ALA A 101 7.58 -11.43 7.98
N VAL A 102 7.56 -10.37 7.19
CA VAL A 102 6.34 -9.91 6.46
C VAL A 102 5.85 -11.02 5.54
N GLU A 103 6.72 -11.61 4.72
CA GLU A 103 6.35 -12.71 3.82
C GLU A 103 5.78 -13.91 4.61
N ALA A 104 6.42 -14.28 5.72
CA ALA A 104 5.92 -15.36 6.59
C ALA A 104 4.53 -15.07 7.15
N VAL A 105 4.25 -13.82 7.54
CA VAL A 105 2.92 -13.39 7.99
C VAL A 105 1.91 -13.48 6.84
N LEU A 106 2.23 -12.98 5.65
CA LEU A 106 1.32 -13.05 4.49
C LEU A 106 0.95 -14.50 4.15
N ARG A 107 1.93 -15.40 4.09
CA ARG A 107 1.70 -16.83 3.83
C ARG A 107 0.82 -17.46 4.90
N ARG A 108 1.08 -17.15 6.16
CA ARG A 108 0.33 -17.66 7.30
C ARG A 108 -1.12 -17.18 7.28
N GLU A 109 -1.36 -15.88 7.11
CA GLU A 109 -2.71 -15.33 7.14
C GLU A 109 -3.52 -15.75 5.89
N LYS A 110 -2.87 -15.83 4.72
CA LYS A 110 -3.51 -16.36 3.52
C LYS A 110 -3.95 -17.83 3.72
N ALA A 111 -3.13 -18.65 4.36
CA ALA A 111 -3.51 -20.03 4.70
C ALA A 111 -4.66 -20.11 5.71
N LEU A 112 -4.89 -19.07 6.50
CA LEU A 112 -6.02 -18.93 7.43
C LEU A 112 -7.26 -18.28 6.78
N GLY A 113 -7.21 -17.95 5.50
CA GLY A 113 -8.33 -17.41 4.71
C GLY A 113 -8.36 -15.90 4.57
N ALA A 114 -7.33 -15.19 4.98
CA ALA A 114 -7.22 -13.77 4.68
C ALA A 114 -6.86 -13.55 3.21
N SER A 115 -7.44 -12.53 2.59
CA SER A 115 -6.94 -12.02 1.31
C SER A 115 -5.71 -11.14 1.51
N VAL A 116 -4.91 -11.00 0.45
CA VAL A 116 -3.64 -10.25 0.49
C VAL A 116 -3.66 -9.15 -0.56
N SER A 117 -3.22 -7.95 -0.18
CA SER A 117 -2.91 -6.89 -1.13
C SER A 117 -1.46 -6.41 -1.00
N TYR A 118 -0.88 -6.04 -2.13
CA TYR A 118 0.49 -5.59 -2.23
C TYR A 118 0.62 -4.31 -3.06
N ASP A 119 1.44 -3.38 -2.59
CA ASP A 119 1.86 -2.19 -3.31
C ASP A 119 3.40 -2.16 -3.34
N PRO A 120 4.06 -2.42 -4.49
CA PRO A 120 5.51 -2.32 -4.60
C PRO A 120 6.05 -0.99 -4.10
N ASN A 121 5.39 0.10 -4.45
CA ASN A 121 5.69 1.46 -3.99
C ASN A 121 7.21 1.68 -3.88
N VAL A 122 7.87 1.56 -5.03
CA VAL A 122 9.32 1.43 -5.17
C VAL A 122 10.07 2.63 -4.59
N ARG A 123 11.17 2.34 -3.95
CA ARG A 123 12.11 3.34 -3.41
C ARG A 123 13.53 2.98 -3.86
N PRO A 124 13.96 3.38 -5.07
CA PRO A 124 15.24 2.97 -5.67
C PRO A 124 16.44 3.20 -4.76
N ILE A 125 16.44 4.32 -4.04
CA ILE A 125 17.55 4.71 -3.15
C ILE A 125 17.74 3.72 -1.97
N VAL A 126 16.69 2.97 -1.59
CA VAL A 126 16.72 1.95 -0.51
C VAL A 126 16.77 0.55 -1.11
N MET A 127 16.05 0.33 -2.20
CA MET A 127 15.89 -1.00 -2.82
C MET A 127 17.05 -1.37 -3.76
N GLY A 128 17.88 -0.40 -4.15
CA GLY A 128 19.01 -0.63 -5.07
C GLY A 128 18.57 -0.71 -6.54
N ARG A 129 19.02 -1.75 -7.24
CA ARG A 129 18.66 -1.98 -8.64
C ARG A 129 17.41 -2.89 -8.73
N PRO A 130 16.65 -2.82 -9.83
CA PRO A 130 15.52 -3.73 -10.04
C PRO A 130 15.90 -5.20 -9.88
N SER A 131 17.06 -5.62 -10.41
CA SER A 131 17.56 -6.99 -10.29
C SER A 131 17.76 -7.48 -8.84
N ASP A 132 17.95 -6.56 -7.91
CA ASP A 132 18.24 -6.90 -6.51
C ASP A 132 16.97 -7.25 -5.74
N VAL A 133 15.79 -6.82 -6.21
CA VAL A 133 14.50 -6.97 -5.52
C VAL A 133 13.40 -7.64 -6.35
N LEU A 134 13.59 -7.79 -7.67
CA LEU A 134 12.54 -8.25 -8.58
C LEU A 134 12.00 -9.65 -8.24
N GLU A 135 12.89 -10.59 -7.89
CA GLU A 135 12.48 -11.94 -7.50
C GLU A 135 11.58 -11.92 -6.25
N LYS A 136 11.94 -11.10 -5.25
CA LYS A 136 11.14 -10.93 -4.05
C LYS A 136 9.79 -10.25 -4.34
N ILE A 137 9.78 -9.24 -5.19
CA ILE A 137 8.56 -8.54 -5.60
C ILE A 137 7.64 -9.51 -6.37
N ASP A 138 8.15 -10.28 -7.32
CA ASP A 138 7.38 -11.29 -8.05
C ASP A 138 6.81 -12.38 -7.10
N ALA A 139 7.56 -12.78 -6.07
CA ALA A 139 7.06 -13.69 -5.05
C ALA A 139 5.90 -13.09 -4.24
N LEU A 140 6.00 -11.81 -3.85
CA LEU A 140 4.94 -11.11 -3.14
C LEU A 140 3.70 -10.88 -4.03
N VAL A 141 3.90 -10.56 -5.31
CA VAL A 141 2.83 -10.50 -6.31
C VAL A 141 2.08 -11.82 -6.39
N SER A 142 2.81 -12.95 -6.47
CA SER A 142 2.19 -14.30 -6.54
C SER A 142 1.41 -14.67 -5.28
N LEU A 143 1.72 -14.08 -4.14
CA LEU A 143 0.98 -14.27 -2.89
C LEU A 143 -0.28 -13.40 -2.82
N SER A 144 -0.39 -12.38 -3.67
CA SER A 144 -1.40 -11.34 -3.54
C SER A 144 -2.64 -11.62 -4.37
N ASP A 145 -3.80 -11.27 -3.85
CA ASP A 145 -5.08 -11.26 -4.57
C ASP A 145 -5.28 -9.91 -5.28
N ILE A 146 -4.68 -8.85 -4.73
CA ILE A 146 -4.74 -7.49 -5.25
C ILE A 146 -3.31 -6.94 -5.34
N VAL A 147 -2.94 -6.37 -6.48
CA VAL A 147 -1.70 -5.61 -6.65
C VAL A 147 -2.04 -4.23 -7.19
N LYS A 148 -1.57 -3.19 -6.49
CA LYS A 148 -1.60 -1.81 -7.00
C LYS A 148 -0.17 -1.31 -7.12
N ALA A 149 0.15 -0.67 -8.23
CA ALA A 149 1.43 0.00 -8.44
C ALA A 149 1.23 1.33 -9.17
N SER A 150 2.22 2.20 -9.17
CA SER A 150 2.26 3.32 -10.09
C SER A 150 2.88 2.90 -11.44
N ASP A 151 2.65 3.67 -12.48
CA ASP A 151 3.34 3.53 -13.76
C ASP A 151 4.85 3.74 -13.62
N GLU A 152 5.29 4.61 -12.72
CA GLU A 152 6.69 4.80 -12.34
C GLU A 152 7.30 3.54 -11.71
N ASP A 153 6.58 2.89 -10.78
CA ASP A 153 7.00 1.61 -10.17
C ASP A 153 7.17 0.53 -11.24
N VAL A 154 6.20 0.41 -12.15
CA VAL A 154 6.24 -0.57 -13.25
C VAL A 154 7.40 -0.30 -14.18
N SER A 155 7.61 0.96 -14.58
CA SER A 155 8.70 1.36 -15.45
C SER A 155 10.08 1.09 -14.84
N TRP A 156 10.20 1.26 -13.53
CA TRP A 156 11.44 0.96 -12.83
C TRP A 156 11.69 -0.54 -12.71
N LEU A 157 10.66 -1.32 -12.36
CA LEU A 157 10.77 -2.78 -12.18
C LEU A 157 10.98 -3.52 -13.50
N TYR A 158 10.33 -3.06 -14.56
CA TYR A 158 10.28 -3.73 -15.86
C TYR A 158 10.50 -2.74 -17.01
N PRO A 159 11.70 -2.13 -17.14
CA PRO A 159 11.96 -1.04 -18.08
C PRO A 159 11.71 -1.40 -19.55
N GLU A 160 11.77 -2.70 -19.90
CA GLU A 160 11.57 -3.20 -21.26
C GLU A 160 10.12 -3.64 -21.56
N LYS A 161 9.19 -3.46 -20.59
CA LYS A 161 7.81 -3.93 -20.73
C LYS A 161 6.81 -2.78 -20.68
N SER A 162 5.77 -2.90 -21.47
CA SER A 162 4.60 -2.03 -21.37
C SER A 162 3.78 -2.32 -20.11
N LEU A 163 2.96 -1.36 -19.68
CA LEU A 163 2.03 -1.53 -18.56
C LEU A 163 1.09 -2.71 -18.79
N GLU A 164 0.63 -2.92 -20.04
CA GLU A 164 -0.25 -4.03 -20.41
C GLU A 164 0.44 -5.39 -20.26
N GLU A 165 1.70 -5.51 -20.66
CA GLU A 165 2.47 -6.76 -20.50
C GLU A 165 2.70 -7.09 -19.03
N VAL A 166 3.01 -6.09 -18.20
CA VAL A 166 3.20 -6.29 -16.75
C VAL A 166 1.89 -6.65 -16.07
N THR A 167 0.82 -5.94 -16.39
CA THR A 167 -0.52 -6.22 -15.85
C THR A 167 -0.97 -7.65 -16.19
N THR A 168 -0.79 -8.06 -17.45
CA THR A 168 -1.11 -9.41 -17.92
C THR A 168 -0.25 -10.46 -17.23
N ARG A 169 1.06 -10.20 -17.05
CA ARG A 169 1.95 -11.05 -16.29
C ARG A 169 1.47 -11.24 -14.84
N TRP A 170 1.14 -10.16 -14.15
CA TRP A 170 0.70 -10.25 -12.75
C TRP A 170 -0.61 -11.01 -12.60
N LEU A 171 -1.58 -10.80 -13.51
CA LEU A 171 -2.79 -11.64 -13.56
C LEU A 171 -2.45 -13.13 -13.78
N SER A 172 -1.48 -13.44 -14.64
CA SER A 172 -1.04 -14.82 -14.88
C SER A 172 -0.33 -15.47 -13.68
N LEU A 173 0.19 -14.65 -12.74
CA LEU A 173 0.75 -15.12 -11.47
C LEU A 173 -0.31 -15.40 -10.40
N GLY A 174 -1.60 -15.18 -10.69
CA GLY A 174 -2.72 -15.49 -9.80
C GLY A 174 -3.35 -14.27 -9.12
N VAL A 175 -2.88 -13.05 -9.43
CA VAL A 175 -3.52 -11.82 -8.95
C VAL A 175 -4.91 -11.68 -9.57
N SER A 176 -5.92 -11.38 -8.78
CA SER A 176 -7.31 -11.25 -9.25
C SER A 176 -7.68 -9.82 -9.65
N LEU A 177 -7.01 -8.83 -9.06
CA LEU A 177 -7.18 -7.41 -9.38
C LEU A 177 -5.83 -6.71 -9.44
N VAL A 178 -5.48 -6.19 -10.61
CA VAL A 178 -4.31 -5.32 -10.81
C VAL A 178 -4.77 -3.90 -11.06
N VAL A 179 -4.16 -2.94 -10.36
CA VAL A 179 -4.43 -1.51 -10.54
C VAL A 179 -3.13 -0.75 -10.78
N ILE A 180 -3.08 0.02 -11.86
CA ILE A 180 -1.97 0.92 -12.16
C ILE A 180 -2.44 2.36 -12.05
N THR A 181 -1.85 3.12 -11.12
CA THR A 181 -2.07 4.56 -10.99
C THR A 181 -1.11 5.31 -11.90
N GLN A 182 -1.59 6.39 -12.56
CA GLN A 182 -0.85 7.15 -13.57
C GLN A 182 -0.89 8.66 -13.25
N GLY A 183 -0.74 8.99 -11.98
CA GLY A 183 -0.73 10.38 -11.50
C GLY A 183 -1.95 11.16 -11.98
N VAL A 184 -1.71 12.25 -12.68
CA VAL A 184 -2.75 13.15 -13.22
C VAL A 184 -3.62 12.49 -14.31
N HIS A 185 -3.18 11.38 -14.88
CA HIS A 185 -3.93 10.63 -15.89
C HIS A 185 -4.93 9.65 -15.27
N GLY A 186 -4.90 9.48 -13.93
CA GLY A 186 -5.87 8.65 -13.22
C GLY A 186 -5.38 7.23 -12.95
N ALA A 187 -6.22 6.23 -13.20
CA ALA A 187 -5.88 4.83 -12.92
C ALA A 187 -6.54 3.86 -13.91
N GLN A 188 -5.82 2.78 -14.18
CA GLN A 188 -6.32 1.60 -14.87
C GLN A 188 -6.46 0.46 -13.87
N ALA A 189 -7.61 -0.22 -13.89
CA ALA A 189 -7.86 -1.42 -13.11
C ALA A 189 -8.23 -2.57 -14.02
N LYS A 190 -7.69 -3.75 -13.77
CA LYS A 190 -7.89 -4.94 -14.60
C LYS A 190 -8.10 -6.19 -13.74
N THR A 191 -9.13 -6.93 -14.07
CA THR A 191 -9.36 -8.31 -13.61
C THR A 191 -9.17 -9.27 -14.79
N GLY A 192 -9.40 -10.56 -14.59
CA GLY A 192 -9.40 -11.53 -15.69
C GLY A 192 -10.50 -11.30 -16.74
N ARG A 193 -11.51 -10.48 -16.44
CA ARG A 193 -12.71 -10.26 -17.29
C ARG A 193 -12.92 -8.81 -17.70
N GLU A 194 -12.57 -7.88 -16.84
CA GLU A 194 -12.90 -6.46 -16.99
C GLU A 194 -11.66 -5.58 -17.00
N THR A 195 -11.71 -4.52 -17.77
CA THR A 195 -10.71 -3.43 -17.74
C THR A 195 -11.44 -2.12 -17.65
N VAL A 196 -11.06 -1.31 -16.68
CA VAL A 196 -11.59 0.02 -16.44
C VAL A 196 -10.47 1.04 -16.39
N VAL A 197 -10.63 2.13 -17.12
CA VAL A 197 -9.74 3.30 -17.06
C VAL A 197 -10.57 4.49 -16.62
N LEU A 198 -10.10 5.18 -15.57
CA LEU A 198 -10.75 6.40 -15.06
C LEU A 198 -9.74 7.53 -14.98
N PRO A 199 -10.11 8.75 -15.39
CA PRO A 199 -9.26 9.92 -15.21
C PRO A 199 -9.12 10.28 -13.72
N ALA A 200 -8.07 11.02 -13.38
CA ALA A 200 -7.91 11.57 -12.05
C ALA A 200 -9.08 12.51 -11.72
N ALA A 201 -9.51 12.53 -10.47
CA ALA A 201 -10.49 13.50 -10.02
C ALA A 201 -9.86 14.91 -10.02
N ALA A 202 -10.61 15.88 -10.52
CA ALA A 202 -10.14 17.27 -10.60
C ALA A 202 -9.90 17.84 -9.20
N THR A 203 -8.70 18.39 -8.98
CA THR A 203 -8.33 19.01 -7.71
C THR A 203 -7.18 19.99 -7.90
N THR A 204 -6.98 20.88 -6.92
CA THR A 204 -5.77 21.72 -6.86
C THR A 204 -4.70 20.95 -6.11
N ILE A 205 -3.53 20.78 -6.72
CA ILE A 205 -2.43 20.02 -6.12
C ILE A 205 -1.63 20.94 -5.19
N ALA A 206 -1.59 20.61 -3.90
CA ALA A 206 -0.72 21.22 -2.91
C ALA A 206 0.52 20.35 -2.65
N ASP A 207 0.36 19.02 -2.57
CA ASP A 207 1.42 18.06 -2.34
C ASP A 207 1.01 16.70 -2.93
N THR A 208 1.95 15.89 -3.40
CA THR A 208 1.67 14.56 -3.95
C THR A 208 1.98 13.44 -2.97
N ILE A 209 2.56 13.75 -1.80
CA ILE A 209 2.95 12.76 -0.79
C ILE A 209 1.71 12.03 -0.27
N GLY A 210 1.76 10.70 -0.28
CA GLY A 210 0.70 9.85 0.25
C GLY A 210 -0.51 9.65 -0.67
N ALA A 211 -0.52 10.22 -1.88
CA ALA A 211 -1.61 10.04 -2.84
C ALA A 211 -1.87 8.57 -3.17
N GLY A 212 -0.81 7.80 -3.46
CA GLY A 212 -0.88 6.36 -3.72
C GLY A 212 -1.38 5.55 -2.52
N ASP A 213 -0.95 5.92 -1.32
CA ASP A 213 -1.38 5.28 -0.06
C ASP A 213 -2.86 5.58 0.22
N SER A 214 -3.30 6.81 -0.05
CA SER A 214 -4.70 7.22 0.09
C SER A 214 -5.60 6.55 -0.95
N PHE A 215 -5.14 6.43 -2.20
CA PHE A 215 -5.81 5.63 -3.22
C PHE A 215 -5.99 4.19 -2.74
N MET A 216 -4.91 3.56 -2.24
CA MET A 216 -4.94 2.18 -1.76
C MET A 216 -5.92 2.02 -0.60
N SER A 217 -5.93 2.93 0.38
CA SER A 217 -6.87 2.88 1.50
C SER A 217 -8.32 3.04 1.05
N GLY A 218 -8.61 3.94 0.12
CA GLY A 218 -9.95 4.12 -0.46
C GLY A 218 -10.43 2.87 -1.21
N MET A 219 -9.56 2.27 -2.02
CA MET A 219 -9.83 1.03 -2.74
C MET A 219 -10.14 -0.12 -1.76
N LEU A 220 -9.26 -0.38 -0.80
CA LEU A 220 -9.44 -1.44 0.19
C LEU A 220 -10.67 -1.22 1.06
N SER A 221 -10.95 0.03 1.47
CA SER A 221 -12.15 0.37 2.24
C SER A 221 -13.43 0.02 1.47
N THR A 222 -13.48 0.32 0.17
CA THR A 222 -14.66 0.03 -0.67
C THR A 222 -14.80 -1.47 -0.91
N LEU A 223 -13.71 -2.18 -1.19
CA LEU A 223 -13.72 -3.63 -1.36
C LEU A 223 -14.18 -4.34 -0.08
N ALA A 224 -13.72 -3.90 1.09
CA ALA A 224 -14.16 -4.42 2.38
C ALA A 224 -15.65 -4.17 2.62
N HIS A 225 -16.13 -2.95 2.35
CA HIS A 225 -17.55 -2.58 2.47
C HIS A 225 -18.47 -3.47 1.62
N ARG A 226 -17.98 -3.90 0.45
CA ARG A 226 -18.69 -4.77 -0.48
C ARG A 226 -18.49 -6.25 -0.21
N SER A 227 -17.79 -6.63 0.87
CA SER A 227 -17.45 -8.01 1.21
C SER A 227 -16.67 -8.76 0.11
N LEU A 228 -15.81 -8.03 -0.61
CA LEU A 228 -14.98 -8.57 -1.70
C LEU A 228 -13.58 -8.99 -1.24
N LEU A 229 -13.33 -8.98 0.08
CA LEU A 229 -12.08 -9.40 0.71
C LEU A 229 -12.31 -10.65 1.59
N GLY A 230 -11.24 -11.31 1.99
CA GLY A 230 -11.28 -12.52 2.83
C GLY A 230 -11.19 -13.81 2.03
N THR A 231 -11.71 -14.90 2.56
CA THR A 231 -11.52 -16.29 2.06
C THR A 231 -11.92 -16.48 0.60
N HIS A 232 -12.91 -15.76 0.11
CA HIS A 232 -13.40 -15.87 -1.27
C HIS A 232 -12.98 -14.68 -2.15
N ALA A 233 -12.00 -13.89 -1.71
CA ALA A 233 -11.60 -12.67 -2.41
C ALA A 233 -11.22 -12.91 -3.87
N SER A 234 -10.44 -13.95 -4.16
CA SER A 234 -9.99 -14.23 -5.53
C SER A 234 -11.18 -14.46 -6.48
N GLU A 235 -12.17 -15.24 -6.06
CA GLU A 235 -13.38 -15.50 -6.85
C GLU A 235 -14.23 -14.23 -6.97
N ALA A 236 -14.47 -13.54 -5.85
CA ALA A 236 -15.28 -12.33 -5.78
C ALA A 236 -14.70 -11.19 -6.63
N LEU A 237 -13.39 -10.94 -6.56
CA LEU A 237 -12.69 -9.94 -7.36
C LEU A 237 -12.71 -10.29 -8.86
N SER A 238 -12.49 -11.55 -9.19
CA SER A 238 -12.52 -12.02 -10.59
C SER A 238 -13.94 -11.95 -11.20
N ALA A 239 -14.98 -11.97 -10.38
CA ALA A 239 -16.39 -11.88 -10.79
C ALA A 239 -16.92 -10.45 -10.84
N MET A 240 -16.14 -9.44 -10.42
CA MET A 240 -16.56 -8.03 -10.45
C MET A 240 -16.97 -7.61 -11.87
N THR A 241 -18.10 -6.88 -11.94
CA THR A 241 -18.52 -6.22 -13.17
C THR A 241 -17.72 -4.93 -13.39
N GLY A 242 -17.68 -4.46 -14.64
CA GLY A 242 -17.03 -3.18 -14.96
C GLY A 242 -17.62 -2.00 -14.20
N GLU A 243 -18.92 -2.03 -13.86
CA GLU A 243 -19.57 -0.99 -13.04
C GLU A 243 -19.07 -1.02 -11.60
N GLN A 244 -19.05 -2.18 -10.97
CA GLN A 244 -18.50 -2.35 -9.61
C GLN A 244 -17.05 -1.92 -9.53
N LEU A 245 -16.26 -2.29 -10.54
CA LEU A 245 -14.84 -1.92 -10.62
C LEU A 245 -14.69 -0.38 -10.76
N ARG A 246 -15.53 0.27 -11.58
CA ARG A 246 -15.58 1.76 -11.71
C ARG A 246 -15.83 2.43 -10.36
N GLU A 247 -16.82 1.97 -9.61
CA GLU A 247 -17.17 2.57 -8.33
C GLU A 247 -16.01 2.46 -7.32
N VAL A 248 -15.35 1.30 -7.25
CA VAL A 248 -14.18 1.10 -6.39
C VAL A 248 -13.06 2.07 -6.75
N ILE A 249 -12.72 2.16 -8.04
CA ILE A 249 -11.62 3.01 -8.51
C ILE A 249 -11.98 4.50 -8.41
N ALA A 250 -13.24 4.89 -8.68
CA ALA A 250 -13.68 6.28 -8.54
C ALA A 250 -13.57 6.76 -7.08
N PHE A 251 -13.97 5.94 -6.11
CA PHE A 251 -13.82 6.26 -4.69
C PHE A 251 -12.35 6.38 -4.29
N ALA A 252 -11.50 5.48 -4.76
CA ALA A 252 -10.04 5.50 -4.50
C ALA A 252 -9.40 6.78 -5.08
N LEU A 253 -9.76 7.16 -6.32
CA LEU A 253 -9.29 8.41 -6.95
C LEU A 253 -9.77 9.65 -6.18
N ARG A 254 -10.99 9.64 -5.65
CA ARG A 254 -11.51 10.73 -4.82
C ARG A 254 -10.73 10.88 -3.52
N CYS A 255 -10.39 9.78 -2.85
CA CYS A 255 -9.52 9.79 -1.67
C CYS A 255 -8.14 10.38 -1.99
N ALA A 256 -7.52 9.96 -3.10
CA ALA A 256 -6.24 10.50 -3.56
C ALA A 256 -6.33 12.00 -3.87
N ALA A 257 -7.38 12.46 -4.56
CA ALA A 257 -7.60 13.85 -4.91
C ALA A 257 -7.69 14.77 -3.67
N ILE A 258 -8.38 14.32 -2.62
CA ILE A 258 -8.44 15.05 -1.35
C ILE A 258 -7.06 15.11 -0.70
N THR A 259 -6.31 14.01 -0.71
CA THR A 259 -4.95 13.98 -0.14
C THR A 259 -4.03 14.96 -0.85
N VAL A 260 -4.00 14.96 -2.18
CA VAL A 260 -3.09 15.86 -2.93
C VAL A 260 -3.49 17.34 -2.82
N SER A 261 -4.70 17.67 -2.39
CA SER A 261 -5.13 19.04 -2.09
C SER A 261 -4.66 19.56 -0.74
N ARG A 262 -3.97 18.73 0.04
CA ARG A 262 -3.46 19.02 1.39
C ARG A 262 -1.93 18.93 1.42
N VAL A 263 -1.30 19.59 2.38
CA VAL A 263 0.15 19.47 2.60
C VAL A 263 0.43 18.19 3.38
N GLY A 264 1.39 17.40 2.90
CA GLY A 264 1.81 16.13 3.52
C GLY A 264 0.82 14.98 3.25
N ALA A 265 1.13 13.81 3.79
CA ALA A 265 0.31 12.61 3.65
C ALA A 265 -0.93 12.67 4.57
N ASP A 266 -1.91 13.49 4.21
CA ASP A 266 -3.13 13.72 4.99
C ASP A 266 -4.37 13.14 4.30
N PRO A 267 -4.62 11.80 4.40
CA PRO A 267 -5.76 11.15 3.77
C PRO A 267 -7.09 11.63 4.38
N PRO A 268 -8.19 11.59 3.60
CA PRO A 268 -9.50 12.04 4.06
C PRO A 268 -10.02 11.21 5.23
N ARG A 269 -10.85 11.84 6.04
CA ARG A 269 -11.81 11.16 6.93
C ARG A 269 -13.08 10.83 6.17
N LEU A 270 -13.89 9.90 6.69
CA LEU A 270 -15.15 9.55 6.06
C LEU A 270 -16.06 10.78 5.89
N ALA A 271 -16.07 11.69 6.84
CA ALA A 271 -16.84 12.94 6.77
C ALA A 271 -16.40 13.90 5.64
N ASP A 272 -15.16 13.81 5.16
CA ASP A 272 -14.66 14.65 4.04
C ASP A 272 -15.20 14.16 2.68
N LEU A 273 -15.80 12.98 2.66
CA LEU A 273 -16.25 12.32 1.44
C LEU A 273 -17.76 12.49 1.18
N GLY A 274 -18.50 13.03 2.13
CA GLY A 274 -19.92 13.38 2.00
C GLY A 274 -20.85 12.19 2.05
#